data_9064896ee6d138523b6c789781d9e80c
#
_entry.id   9064896ee6d138523b6c789781d9e80c
#
_cell.length_a   1.000
_cell.length_b   1.000
_cell.length_c   1.000
_cell.angle_alpha   90.00
_cell.angle_beta   90.00
_cell.angle_gamma   90.00
#
_symmetry.space_group_name_H-M   'P 1'
#
loop_
_entity.id
_entity.type
_entity.pdbx_description
1 polymer ?
#
loop_
_entity_poly.entity_id
_entity_poly.type
_entity_poly.pdbx_seq_one_letter_code
_entity_poly.pdbx_strand_id
1 'polypeptide(L)'
;MRPLSRVSTDTQSSQRPVSAQVARRRDLRRQRRQTLLLQLWRFVALLLLSGGFGWILLRHGWTLRSPEAVILTGGAALESNQVIEAAKLRFPSPLLEVSPRELEQQLVGVLPVHSAHVQRRMFPARLVISLKPEIPIARAERRGPAGRERGLLNAAGEWIPLSDAVAEPLTDIMVRGWNGPQRGQVAALLQQRNRFAGMLKAIVLDPDGNISLITTELGRIDLGGEPALLSTQIETILHLKRTLPKHLRGAHHSSLDLSNPDRPELQLPAPPAPKQPKTEP
;
A
#
# COMPACT_ATOMS: atom_id res chain seq x y z
N MET A 1 15.59 -35.26 -121.48
CA MET A 1 15.02 -35.70 -120.20
C MET A 1 15.02 -34.52 -119.23
N ARG A 2 13.87 -34.00 -118.98
CA ARG A 2 13.69 -32.86 -118.08
C ARG A 2 13.37 -33.35 -116.69
N PRO A 3 13.88 -32.78 -115.54
CA PRO A 3 13.30 -32.93 -114.24
C PRO A 3 12.46 -31.75 -113.90
N LEU A 4 11.39 -32.05 -113.21
CA LEU A 4 10.34 -31.16 -112.70
C LEU A 4 10.77 -30.30 -111.49
N SER A 5 10.53 -29.00 -111.66
CA SER A 5 10.69 -28.03 -110.58
C SER A 5 9.57 -28.17 -109.53
N ARG A 6 9.96 -28.26 -108.25
CA ARG A 6 9.04 -28.16 -107.08
C ARG A 6 8.81 -26.70 -106.79
N VAL A 7 7.57 -26.30 -106.84
CA VAL A 7 7.07 -25.02 -106.29
C VAL A 7 6.99 -25.11 -104.80
N SER A 8 7.72 -24.27 -104.14
CA SER A 8 7.63 -24.07 -102.70
C SER A 8 6.58 -22.98 -102.43
N THR A 9 5.50 -23.36 -101.81
CA THR A 9 4.46 -22.41 -101.31
C THR A 9 4.92 -21.85 -99.96
N ASP A 10 5.45 -20.64 -99.99
CA ASP A 10 5.71 -19.82 -98.79
C ASP A 10 4.39 -19.32 -98.25
N THR A 11 3.97 -19.89 -97.11
CA THR A 11 2.87 -19.41 -96.35
C THR A 11 3.36 -18.27 -95.43
N GLN A 12 3.40 -17.05 -95.95
CA GLN A 12 3.61 -15.85 -95.17
C GLN A 12 2.40 -15.65 -94.27
N SER A 13 2.53 -15.99 -92.99
CA SER A 13 1.60 -15.61 -91.94
C SER A 13 1.60 -14.09 -91.78
N SER A 14 0.57 -13.45 -92.32
CA SER A 14 0.30 -12.03 -92.18
C SER A 14 0.09 -11.69 -90.68
N GLN A 15 1.21 -11.37 -90.04
CA GLN A 15 1.13 -10.66 -88.69
C GLN A 15 0.66 -9.24 -88.97
N ARG A 16 -0.64 -8.97 -88.68
CA ARG A 16 -1.18 -7.62 -88.71
C ARG A 16 -0.35 -6.75 -87.75
N PRO A 17 0.24 -5.62 -88.23
CA PRO A 17 0.99 -4.73 -87.36
C PRO A 17 0.04 -4.16 -86.28
N VAL A 18 0.27 -4.51 -85.03
CA VAL A 18 -0.41 -3.90 -83.91
C VAL A 18 -0.14 -2.40 -83.97
N SER A 19 -1.18 -1.58 -84.13
CA SER A 19 -1.03 -0.13 -84.29
C SER A 19 -0.14 0.44 -83.19
N ALA A 20 0.84 1.25 -83.51
CA ALA A 20 1.83 1.82 -82.57
C ALA A 20 1.18 2.53 -81.38
N GLN A 21 -0.06 2.97 -81.57
CA GLN A 21 -0.88 3.56 -80.43
C GLN A 21 -1.34 2.53 -79.43
N VAL A 22 -1.68 1.30 -79.79
CA VAL A 22 -2.11 0.23 -78.91
C VAL A 22 -0.92 -0.32 -78.11
N ALA A 23 0.23 -0.46 -78.76
CA ALA A 23 1.48 -0.85 -78.10
C ALA A 23 1.87 0.19 -77.01
N ARG A 24 1.89 1.50 -77.34
CA ARG A 24 2.18 2.59 -76.44
C ARG A 24 1.21 2.62 -75.21
N ARG A 25 -0.05 2.38 -75.50
CA ARG A 25 -1.05 2.33 -74.33
C ARG A 25 -0.86 1.12 -73.44
N ARG A 26 -0.39 -0.01 -73.95
CA ARG A 26 -0.06 -1.20 -73.15
C ARG A 26 1.21 -0.98 -72.33
N ASP A 27 2.21 -0.34 -72.87
CA ASP A 27 3.47 -0.05 -72.17
C ASP A 27 3.27 0.99 -71.05
N LEU A 28 2.47 2.03 -71.32
CA LEU A 28 2.09 3.02 -70.26
C LEU A 28 1.28 2.40 -69.14
N ARG A 29 0.39 1.45 -69.46
CA ARG A 29 -0.35 0.71 -68.39
C ARG A 29 0.55 -0.25 -67.62
N ARG A 30 1.53 -0.88 -68.23
CA ARG A 30 2.53 -1.73 -67.57
C ARG A 30 3.45 -0.89 -66.69
N GLN A 31 3.92 0.24 -67.15
CA GLN A 31 4.75 1.15 -66.36
C GLN A 31 3.99 1.71 -65.16
N ARG A 32 2.74 2.13 -65.31
CA ARG A 32 1.90 2.58 -64.20
C ARG A 32 1.63 1.48 -63.17
N ARG A 33 1.42 0.25 -63.61
CA ARG A 33 1.26 -0.90 -62.71
C ARG A 33 2.56 -1.22 -61.97
N GLN A 34 3.68 -1.16 -62.63
CA GLN A 34 5.00 -1.38 -62.01
C GLN A 34 5.32 -0.29 -60.98
N THR A 35 5.06 0.98 -61.29
CA THR A 35 5.26 2.08 -60.35
C THR A 35 4.31 1.99 -59.13
N LEU A 36 3.04 1.64 -59.34
CA LEU A 36 2.08 1.41 -58.27
C LEU A 36 2.48 0.22 -57.39
N LEU A 37 2.93 -0.90 -57.99
CA LEU A 37 3.42 -2.06 -57.25
C LEU A 37 4.65 -1.74 -56.43
N LEU A 38 5.60 -0.97 -57.01
CA LEU A 38 6.79 -0.51 -56.27
C LEU A 38 6.45 0.44 -55.13
N GLN A 39 5.49 1.36 -55.34
CA GLN A 39 5.02 2.25 -54.28
C GLN A 39 4.29 1.48 -53.19
N LEU A 40 3.41 0.56 -53.55
CA LEU A 40 2.74 -0.33 -52.63
C LEU A 40 3.71 -1.17 -51.81
N TRP A 41 4.70 -1.78 -52.49
CA TRP A 41 5.76 -2.55 -51.85
C TRP A 41 6.58 -1.72 -50.88
N ARG A 42 6.96 -0.49 -51.26
CA ARG A 42 7.66 0.44 -50.36
C ARG A 42 6.79 0.80 -49.14
N PHE A 43 5.51 1.02 -49.34
CA PHE A 43 4.58 1.33 -48.28
C PHE A 43 4.41 0.15 -47.30
N VAL A 44 4.24 -1.06 -47.83
CA VAL A 44 4.16 -2.29 -47.05
C VAL A 44 5.47 -2.55 -46.28
N ALA A 45 6.62 -2.37 -46.95
CA ALA A 45 7.92 -2.52 -46.31
C ALA A 45 8.13 -1.52 -45.17
N LEU A 46 7.73 -0.24 -45.34
CA LEU A 46 7.78 0.77 -44.28
C LEU A 46 6.85 0.42 -43.11
N LEU A 47 5.65 -0.07 -43.40
CA LEU A 47 4.67 -0.49 -42.38
C LEU A 47 5.20 -1.69 -41.59
N LEU A 48 5.77 -2.68 -42.22
CA LEU A 48 6.37 -3.85 -41.56
C LEU A 48 7.60 -3.46 -40.73
N LEU A 49 8.44 -2.57 -41.26
CA LEU A 49 9.64 -2.11 -40.55
C LEU A 49 9.30 -1.25 -39.37
N SER A 50 8.34 -0.33 -39.51
CA SER A 50 7.84 0.50 -38.41
C SER A 50 7.09 -0.32 -37.37
N GLY A 51 6.18 -1.21 -37.78
CA GLY A 51 5.44 -2.10 -36.88
C GLY A 51 6.35 -3.11 -36.17
N GLY A 52 7.29 -3.71 -36.90
CA GLY A 52 8.29 -4.63 -36.33
C GLY A 52 9.21 -3.95 -35.34
N PHE A 53 9.70 -2.74 -35.66
CA PHE A 53 10.53 -1.94 -34.75
C PHE A 53 9.74 -1.50 -33.50
N GLY A 54 8.50 -1.03 -33.68
CA GLY A 54 7.62 -0.70 -32.58
C GLY A 54 7.35 -1.90 -31.67
N TRP A 55 7.11 -3.07 -32.25
CA TRP A 55 6.90 -4.30 -31.48
C TRP A 55 8.14 -4.75 -30.70
N ILE A 56 9.34 -4.65 -31.29
CA ILE A 56 10.61 -4.95 -30.63
C ILE A 56 10.86 -3.97 -29.48
N LEU A 57 10.62 -2.67 -29.69
CA LEU A 57 10.74 -1.65 -28.63
C LEU A 57 9.75 -1.90 -27.48
N LEU A 58 8.49 -2.24 -27.78
CA LEU A 58 7.48 -2.55 -26.75
C LEU A 58 7.87 -3.79 -25.93
N ARG A 59 8.42 -4.82 -26.59
CA ARG A 59 8.73 -6.09 -25.93
C ARG A 59 10.09 -6.10 -25.21
N HIS A 60 11.10 -5.39 -25.71
CA HIS A 60 12.47 -5.44 -25.21
C HIS A 60 12.98 -4.10 -24.66
N GLY A 61 12.37 -2.99 -25.06
CA GLY A 61 12.83 -1.65 -24.68
C GLY A 61 12.54 -1.28 -23.22
N TRP A 62 11.49 -1.86 -22.62
CA TRP A 62 11.04 -1.54 -21.26
C TRP A 62 11.00 -2.79 -20.38
N THR A 63 12.16 -3.42 -20.23
CA THR A 63 12.31 -4.62 -19.40
C THR A 63 13.08 -4.27 -18.12
N LEU A 64 12.55 -4.63 -16.97
CA LEU A 64 13.26 -4.64 -15.70
C LEU A 64 14.25 -5.81 -15.75
N ARG A 65 15.54 -5.51 -15.92
CA ARG A 65 16.58 -6.54 -16.10
C ARG A 65 17.14 -7.09 -14.81
N SER A 66 17.18 -6.24 -13.77
CA SER A 66 17.79 -6.59 -12.48
C SER A 66 17.02 -5.99 -11.30
N PRO A 67 17.21 -6.50 -10.09
CA PRO A 67 16.66 -5.92 -8.86
C PRO A 67 17.02 -4.45 -8.64
N GLU A 68 18.18 -4.01 -9.13
CA GLU A 68 18.65 -2.61 -9.04
C GLU A 68 17.78 -1.60 -9.81
N ALA A 69 16.98 -2.11 -10.76
CA ALA A 69 16.00 -1.28 -11.48
C ALA A 69 14.77 -0.94 -10.61
N VAL A 70 14.65 -1.54 -9.42
CA VAL A 70 13.62 -1.24 -8.42
C VAL A 70 14.19 -0.24 -7.43
N ILE A 71 13.66 0.98 -7.42
CA ILE A 71 14.06 2.04 -6.50
C ILE A 71 13.04 2.10 -5.37
N LEU A 72 13.50 1.89 -4.14
CA LEU A 72 12.68 2.03 -2.93
C LEU A 72 12.85 3.44 -2.35
N THR A 73 11.74 4.04 -1.93
CA THR A 73 11.72 5.30 -1.20
C THR A 73 10.79 5.19 0.02
N GLY A 74 11.22 5.72 1.15
CA GLY A 74 10.38 5.84 2.35
C GLY A 74 10.31 4.61 3.28
N GLY A 75 10.89 3.48 2.90
CA GLY A 75 10.89 2.25 3.72
C GLY A 75 12.26 1.96 4.36
N ALA A 76 12.85 2.91 5.09
CA ALA A 76 14.24 2.83 5.58
C ALA A 76 14.62 1.58 6.38
N ALA A 77 13.64 0.85 6.94
CA ALA A 77 13.88 -0.38 7.69
C ALA A 77 13.53 -1.67 6.91
N LEU A 78 13.01 -1.54 5.67
CA LEU A 78 12.70 -2.69 4.81
C LEU A 78 13.83 -2.90 3.81
N GLU A 79 14.38 -4.09 3.79
CA GLU A 79 15.39 -4.46 2.79
C GLU A 79 14.76 -4.56 1.39
N SER A 80 15.51 -4.14 0.37
CA SER A 80 15.06 -4.19 -1.03
C SER A 80 14.64 -5.60 -1.45
N ASN A 81 15.35 -6.62 -0.94
CA ASN A 81 15.05 -8.02 -1.25
C ASN A 81 13.69 -8.46 -0.70
N GLN A 82 13.33 -8.05 0.52
CA GLN A 82 12.04 -8.35 1.14
C GLN A 82 10.88 -7.75 0.33
N VAL A 83 11.07 -6.51 -0.15
CA VAL A 83 10.05 -5.84 -0.97
C VAL A 83 9.89 -6.51 -2.33
N ILE A 84 11.00 -6.93 -2.96
CA ILE A 84 10.98 -7.65 -4.25
C ILE A 84 10.30 -9.01 -4.10
N GLU A 85 10.58 -9.73 -3.01
CA GLU A 85 9.96 -11.01 -2.70
C GLU A 85 8.46 -10.86 -2.40
N ALA A 86 8.08 -9.89 -1.57
CA ALA A 86 6.69 -9.56 -1.28
C ALA A 86 5.92 -9.15 -2.55
N ALA A 87 6.58 -8.43 -3.45
CA ALA A 87 6.05 -8.04 -4.76
C ALA A 87 5.99 -9.19 -5.76
N LYS A 88 6.59 -10.36 -5.45
CA LYS A 88 6.74 -11.53 -6.35
C LYS A 88 7.31 -11.16 -7.72
N LEU A 89 8.19 -10.14 -7.77
CA LEU A 89 8.81 -9.69 -9.01
C LEU A 89 9.83 -10.72 -9.49
N ARG A 90 9.71 -11.12 -10.75
CA ARG A 90 10.68 -11.99 -11.42
C ARG A 90 11.48 -11.17 -12.41
N PHE A 91 12.78 -11.42 -12.50
CA PHE A 91 13.67 -10.75 -13.44
C PHE A 91 14.23 -11.75 -14.46
N PRO A 92 14.28 -11.40 -15.76
CA PRO A 92 13.77 -10.15 -16.38
C PRO A 92 12.24 -10.15 -16.55
N SER A 93 11.60 -9.00 -16.36
CA SER A 93 10.15 -8.83 -16.51
C SER A 93 9.84 -7.58 -17.34
N PRO A 94 8.87 -7.65 -18.26
CA PRO A 94 8.42 -6.47 -19.01
C PRO A 94 7.75 -5.48 -18.07
N LEU A 95 8.21 -4.23 -18.05
CA LEU A 95 7.67 -3.19 -17.17
C LEU A 95 6.18 -2.91 -17.40
N LEU A 96 5.70 -3.14 -18.64
CA LEU A 96 4.30 -2.90 -19.01
C LEU A 96 3.35 -3.97 -18.48
N GLU A 97 3.84 -5.19 -18.21
CA GLU A 97 3.05 -6.28 -17.62
C GLU A 97 2.86 -6.10 -16.11
N VAL A 98 3.70 -5.30 -15.46
CA VAL A 98 3.59 -5.02 -14.02
C VAL A 98 2.42 -4.07 -13.79
N SER A 99 1.33 -4.52 -13.19
CA SER A 99 0.20 -3.67 -12.80
C SER A 99 0.53 -2.92 -11.50
N PRO A 100 0.66 -1.56 -11.50
CA PRO A 100 0.98 -0.83 -10.28
C PRO A 100 -0.05 -1.02 -9.17
N ARG A 101 -1.35 -1.01 -9.52
CA ARG A 101 -2.43 -1.14 -8.53
C ARG A 101 -2.45 -2.50 -7.83
N GLU A 102 -2.26 -3.57 -8.59
CA GLU A 102 -2.19 -4.93 -8.01
C GLU A 102 -0.97 -5.06 -7.11
N LEU A 103 0.16 -4.49 -7.53
CA LEU A 103 1.39 -4.49 -6.76
C LEU A 103 1.25 -3.67 -5.47
N GLU A 104 0.62 -2.50 -5.52
CA GLU A 104 0.30 -1.68 -4.35
C GLU A 104 -0.54 -2.46 -3.33
N GLN A 105 -1.61 -3.11 -3.78
CA GLN A 105 -2.47 -3.94 -2.91
C GLN A 105 -1.73 -5.13 -2.32
N GLN A 106 -0.91 -5.80 -3.13
CA GLN A 106 -0.11 -6.94 -2.69
C GLN A 106 0.93 -6.53 -1.64
N LEU A 107 1.63 -5.41 -1.85
CA LEU A 107 2.62 -4.90 -0.91
C LEU A 107 1.99 -4.50 0.43
N VAL A 108 0.83 -3.81 0.41
CA VAL A 108 0.09 -3.46 1.63
C VAL A 108 -0.44 -4.69 2.36
N GLY A 109 -0.79 -5.76 1.63
CA GLY A 109 -1.28 -7.00 2.25
C GLY A 109 -0.20 -7.88 2.87
N VAL A 110 1.06 -7.75 2.45
CA VAL A 110 2.17 -8.61 2.89
C VAL A 110 3.16 -7.89 3.80
N LEU A 111 3.41 -6.60 3.55
CA LEU A 111 4.38 -5.80 4.31
C LEU A 111 3.68 -4.94 5.36
N PRO A 112 4.33 -4.65 6.51
CA PRO A 112 3.81 -3.78 7.56
C PRO A 112 3.91 -2.30 7.14
N VAL A 113 3.20 -1.94 6.08
CA VAL A 113 3.17 -0.59 5.53
C VAL A 113 1.75 -0.05 5.48
N HIS A 114 1.60 1.21 5.86
CA HIS A 114 0.31 1.90 5.80
C HIS A 114 -0.16 2.11 4.36
N SER A 115 0.77 2.42 3.46
CA SER A 115 0.47 2.58 2.03
C SER A 115 1.72 2.32 1.19
N ALA A 116 1.50 1.76 0.01
CA ALA A 116 2.50 1.60 -1.03
C ALA A 116 2.05 2.39 -2.25
N HIS A 117 2.95 3.09 -2.90
CA HIS A 117 2.70 3.76 -4.17
C HIS A 117 3.74 3.34 -5.19
N VAL A 118 3.28 2.80 -6.33
CA VAL A 118 4.13 2.22 -7.35
C VAL A 118 4.06 3.03 -8.63
N GLN A 119 5.21 3.51 -9.09
CA GLN A 119 5.35 4.27 -10.33
C GLN A 119 6.28 3.56 -11.30
N ARG A 120 5.85 3.46 -12.55
CA ARG A 120 6.67 2.97 -13.65
C ARG A 120 7.39 4.14 -14.31
N ARG A 121 8.73 4.08 -14.40
CA ARG A 121 9.54 5.00 -15.21
C ARG A 121 10.03 4.27 -16.43
N MET A 122 9.81 4.86 -17.62
CA MET A 122 10.13 4.21 -18.88
C MET A 122 11.55 4.51 -19.36
N PHE A 123 12.12 5.64 -18.99
CA PHE A 123 13.44 6.07 -19.45
C PHE A 123 14.29 6.57 -18.26
N PRO A 124 15.26 5.77 -17.80
CA PRO A 124 15.46 4.33 -18.02
C PRO A 124 14.32 3.49 -17.41
N ALA A 125 14.17 2.24 -17.87
CA ALA A 125 13.16 1.32 -17.36
C ALA A 125 13.41 1.02 -15.87
N ARG A 126 12.58 1.58 -14.99
CA ARG A 126 12.67 1.46 -13.52
C ARG A 126 11.29 1.38 -12.89
N LEU A 127 11.22 0.69 -11.78
CA LEU A 127 10.06 0.66 -10.92
C LEU A 127 10.37 1.44 -9.64
N VAL A 128 9.63 2.51 -9.38
CA VAL A 128 9.79 3.30 -8.14
C VAL A 128 8.67 2.90 -7.20
N ILE A 129 9.04 2.35 -6.05
CA ILE A 129 8.12 1.92 -5.00
C ILE A 129 8.32 2.86 -3.81
N SER A 130 7.31 3.66 -3.52
CA SER A 130 7.30 4.54 -2.35
C SER A 130 6.46 3.88 -1.26
N LEU A 131 7.11 3.52 -0.15
CA LEU A 131 6.47 2.89 0.99
C LEU A 131 6.31 3.91 2.12
N LYS A 132 5.13 3.96 2.71
CA LYS A 132 4.89 4.66 3.97
C LYS A 132 4.82 3.60 5.06
N PRO A 133 5.81 3.50 5.93
CA PRO A 133 5.79 2.54 7.02
C PRO A 133 4.64 2.84 7.98
N GLU A 134 4.13 1.81 8.61
CA GLU A 134 3.19 1.94 9.69
C GLU A 134 3.92 2.48 10.92
N ILE A 135 3.51 3.66 11.40
CA ILE A 135 4.14 4.30 12.55
C ILE A 135 3.42 3.82 13.81
N PRO A 136 4.08 3.05 14.68
CA PRO A 136 3.48 2.65 15.93
C PRO A 136 3.33 3.84 16.88
N ILE A 137 2.20 3.91 17.57
CA ILE A 137 1.89 4.99 18.51
C ILE A 137 2.04 4.52 19.95
N ALA A 138 1.61 3.30 20.27
CA ALA A 138 1.59 2.77 21.61
C ALA A 138 2.06 1.31 21.65
N ARG A 139 2.55 0.87 22.83
CA ARG A 139 2.78 -0.55 23.10
C ARG A 139 1.45 -1.21 23.47
N ALA A 140 1.28 -2.48 23.11
CA ALA A 140 0.06 -3.19 23.41
C ALA A 140 0.30 -4.63 23.87
N GLU A 141 -0.63 -5.14 24.68
CA GLU A 141 -0.71 -6.54 25.08
C GLU A 141 -2.11 -7.06 24.79
N ARG A 142 -2.20 -8.27 24.21
CA ARG A 142 -3.45 -8.99 23.99
C ARG A 142 -3.37 -10.42 24.50
N ARG A 143 -4.51 -11.06 24.65
CA ARG A 143 -4.57 -12.50 24.89
C ARG A 143 -4.55 -13.23 23.54
N GLY A 144 -3.45 -13.91 23.25
CA GLY A 144 -3.32 -14.77 22.10
C GLY A 144 -3.54 -16.25 22.45
N PRO A 145 -3.48 -17.15 21.45
CA PRO A 145 -3.66 -18.60 21.65
C PRO A 145 -2.63 -19.22 22.60
N ALA A 146 -1.40 -18.72 22.59
CA ALA A 146 -0.29 -19.20 23.43
C ALA A 146 -0.12 -18.43 24.75
N GLY A 147 -1.02 -17.51 25.08
CA GLY A 147 -0.93 -16.68 26.29
C GLY A 147 -0.93 -15.19 25.99
N ARG A 148 -0.15 -14.41 26.77
CA ARG A 148 -0.02 -12.97 26.54
C ARG A 148 0.91 -12.69 25.38
N GLU A 149 0.41 -12.01 24.37
CA GLU A 149 1.18 -11.51 23.23
C GLU A 149 1.45 -10.02 23.37
N ARG A 150 2.68 -9.61 23.06
CA ARG A 150 3.09 -8.21 23.00
C ARG A 150 3.19 -7.76 21.57
N GLY A 151 2.79 -6.51 21.32
CA GLY A 151 2.84 -5.88 20.02
C GLY A 151 2.76 -4.37 20.16
N LEU A 152 2.51 -3.72 19.04
CA LEU A 152 2.38 -2.27 18.93
C LEU A 152 1.03 -1.93 18.31
N LEU A 153 0.59 -0.69 18.47
CA LEU A 153 -0.61 -0.17 17.82
C LEU A 153 -0.29 1.09 17.02
N ASN A 154 -0.88 1.19 15.84
CA ASN A 154 -0.87 2.42 15.05
C ASN A 154 -1.96 3.41 15.51
N ALA A 155 -2.07 4.56 14.85
CA ALA A 155 -3.08 5.59 15.13
C ALA A 155 -4.53 5.13 14.87
N ALA A 156 -4.73 4.09 14.07
CA ALA A 156 -6.04 3.48 13.82
C ALA A 156 -6.38 2.37 14.81
N GLY A 157 -5.54 2.15 15.84
CA GLY A 157 -5.71 1.10 16.82
C GLY A 157 -5.47 -0.31 16.30
N GLU A 158 -4.79 -0.45 15.15
CA GLU A 158 -4.48 -1.72 14.54
C GLU A 158 -3.25 -2.34 15.18
N TRP A 159 -3.28 -3.65 15.29
CA TRP A 159 -2.21 -4.43 15.90
C TRP A 159 -1.06 -4.62 14.92
N ILE A 160 0.15 -4.27 15.38
CA ILE A 160 1.41 -4.50 14.67
C ILE A 160 2.21 -5.53 15.48
N PRO A 161 2.48 -6.73 14.94
CA PRO A 161 3.38 -7.69 15.59
C PRO A 161 4.77 -7.08 15.81
N LEU A 162 5.47 -7.48 16.87
CA LEU A 162 6.83 -6.98 17.12
C LEU A 162 7.81 -7.38 16.02
N SER A 163 7.58 -8.52 15.34
CA SER A 163 8.37 -8.96 14.18
C SER A 163 8.29 -7.98 13.01
N ASP A 164 7.19 -7.27 12.89
CA ASP A 164 6.87 -6.39 11.75
C ASP A 164 7.09 -4.91 12.10
N ALA A 165 7.54 -4.65 13.33
CA ALA A 165 7.75 -3.30 13.83
C ALA A 165 8.98 -2.65 13.14
N VAL A 166 8.71 -1.60 12.39
CA VAL A 166 9.73 -0.84 11.64
C VAL A 166 10.38 0.26 12.51
N ALA A 167 9.71 0.66 13.59
CA ALA A 167 10.15 1.73 14.47
C ALA A 167 9.64 1.50 15.90
N GLU A 168 10.25 2.21 16.85
CA GLU A 168 9.72 2.28 18.21
C GLU A 168 8.43 3.14 18.25
N PRO A 169 7.53 2.86 19.23
CA PRO A 169 6.30 3.62 19.35
C PRO A 169 6.58 5.08 19.76
N LEU A 170 5.79 5.98 19.21
CA LEU A 170 5.91 7.42 19.47
C LEU A 170 5.62 7.82 20.91
N THR A 171 4.97 6.97 21.70
CA THR A 171 4.57 7.24 23.09
C THR A 171 4.84 6.05 23.99
N ASP A 172 4.97 6.32 25.30
CA ASP A 172 5.08 5.27 26.33
C ASP A 172 3.73 4.75 26.80
N ILE A 173 2.65 5.00 26.05
CA ILE A 173 1.31 4.51 26.38
C ILE A 173 1.28 2.99 26.22
N MET A 174 0.77 2.29 27.23
CA MET A 174 0.56 0.84 27.22
C MET A 174 -0.92 0.53 27.07
N VAL A 175 -1.31 -0.21 26.03
CA VAL A 175 -2.68 -0.72 25.87
C VAL A 175 -2.72 -2.17 26.34
N ARG A 176 -3.49 -2.46 27.39
CA ARG A 176 -3.62 -3.81 27.96
C ARG A 176 -4.97 -4.40 27.60
N GLY A 177 -4.99 -5.68 27.25
CA GLY A 177 -6.22 -6.39 26.90
C GLY A 177 -6.76 -6.04 25.52
N TRP A 178 -5.90 -5.58 24.60
CA TRP A 178 -6.33 -5.21 23.26
C TRP A 178 -7.16 -6.31 22.59
N ASN A 179 -8.26 -5.91 21.96
CA ASN A 179 -9.13 -6.78 21.18
C ASN A 179 -9.70 -6.04 19.96
N GLY A 180 -10.13 -6.80 18.96
CA GLY A 180 -10.66 -6.24 17.71
C GLY A 180 -11.94 -5.40 17.88
N PRO A 181 -12.92 -5.82 18.66
CA PRO A 181 -14.17 -5.07 18.86
C PRO A 181 -13.97 -3.65 19.41
N GLN A 182 -13.03 -3.46 20.34
CA GLN A 182 -12.77 -2.15 20.98
C GLN A 182 -11.74 -1.29 20.23
N ARG A 183 -11.25 -1.77 19.05
CA ARG A 183 -10.23 -1.08 18.24
C ARG A 183 -10.59 0.40 18.00
N GLY A 184 -11.84 0.68 17.64
CA GLY A 184 -12.29 2.03 17.32
C GLY A 184 -12.18 3.00 18.49
N GLN A 185 -12.52 2.55 19.71
CA GLN A 185 -12.41 3.34 20.93
C GLN A 185 -10.94 3.59 21.31
N VAL A 186 -10.09 2.56 21.19
CA VAL A 186 -8.64 2.71 21.36
C VAL A 186 -8.06 3.70 20.37
N ALA A 187 -8.45 3.62 19.10
CA ALA A 187 -8.02 4.57 18.06
C ALA A 187 -8.41 6.01 18.42
N ALA A 188 -9.64 6.24 18.86
CA ALA A 188 -10.11 7.56 19.28
C ALA A 188 -9.31 8.12 20.47
N LEU A 189 -8.98 7.29 21.46
CA LEU A 189 -8.14 7.68 22.60
C LEU A 189 -6.70 8.01 22.16
N LEU A 190 -6.10 7.18 21.31
CA LEU A 190 -4.74 7.38 20.80
C LEU A 190 -4.65 8.63 19.91
N GLN A 191 -5.66 8.93 19.12
CA GLN A 191 -5.72 10.15 18.31
C GLN A 191 -5.79 11.41 19.18
N GLN A 192 -6.50 11.34 20.32
CA GLN A 192 -6.62 12.45 21.25
C GLN A 192 -5.53 12.48 22.33
N ARG A 193 -4.51 11.62 22.26
CA ARG A 193 -3.44 11.50 23.27
C ARG A 193 -2.75 12.81 23.61
N ASN A 194 -2.59 13.70 22.64
CA ASN A 194 -1.94 15.00 22.84
C ASN A 194 -2.71 15.90 23.82
N ARG A 195 -4.05 15.75 23.91
CA ARG A 195 -4.91 16.50 24.83
C ARG A 195 -4.65 16.12 26.29
N PHE A 196 -4.20 14.88 26.52
CA PHE A 196 -3.83 14.42 27.86
C PHE A 196 -2.48 14.95 28.34
N ALA A 197 -1.73 15.67 27.48
CA ALA A 197 -0.46 16.30 27.83
C ALA A 197 0.52 15.38 28.60
N GLY A 198 0.63 14.12 28.18
CA GLY A 198 1.54 13.12 28.76
C GLY A 198 1.08 12.46 30.07
N MET A 199 -0.09 12.82 30.61
CA MET A 199 -0.59 12.17 31.80
C MET A 199 -1.11 10.74 31.57
N LEU A 200 -1.50 10.38 30.33
CA LEU A 200 -2.01 9.05 30.02
C LEU A 200 -0.86 8.06 29.95
N LYS A 201 -0.87 7.04 30.83
CA LYS A 201 0.14 5.98 30.91
C LYS A 201 -0.34 4.66 30.33
N ALA A 202 -1.59 4.29 30.60
CA ALA A 202 -2.13 3.07 30.04
C ALA A 202 -3.63 3.19 29.73
N ILE A 203 -4.05 2.38 28.77
CA ILE A 203 -5.45 2.10 28.43
C ILE A 203 -5.63 0.62 28.74
N VAL A 204 -6.60 0.31 29.59
CA VAL A 204 -6.91 -1.07 29.99
C VAL A 204 -8.31 -1.41 29.45
N LEU A 205 -8.36 -2.51 28.71
CA LEU A 205 -9.59 -3.04 28.13
C LEU A 205 -9.94 -4.33 28.88
N ASP A 206 -11.13 -4.36 29.41
CA ASP A 206 -11.66 -5.54 30.07
C ASP A 206 -12.39 -6.44 29.08
N PRO A 207 -12.46 -7.76 29.32
CA PRO A 207 -13.20 -8.70 28.47
C PRO A 207 -14.68 -8.34 28.30
N ASP A 208 -15.26 -7.68 29.29
CA ASP A 208 -16.67 -7.26 29.31
C ASP A 208 -16.93 -6.01 28.45
N GLY A 209 -15.90 -5.46 27.80
CA GLY A 209 -16.02 -4.30 26.92
C GLY A 209 -15.77 -2.96 27.59
N ASN A 210 -15.48 -2.92 28.91
CA ASN A 210 -15.19 -1.68 29.62
C ASN A 210 -13.78 -1.19 29.35
N ILE A 211 -13.61 0.13 29.36
CA ILE A 211 -12.33 0.80 29.17
C ILE A 211 -11.99 1.60 30.42
N SER A 212 -10.75 1.43 30.86
CA SER A 212 -10.20 2.24 31.97
C SER A 212 -8.90 2.92 31.49
N LEU A 213 -8.68 4.13 31.94
CA LEU A 213 -7.43 4.86 31.69
C LEU A 213 -6.59 4.87 32.97
N ILE A 214 -5.30 4.67 32.86
CA ILE A 214 -4.34 4.88 33.93
C ILE A 214 -3.60 6.18 33.65
N THR A 215 -3.71 7.13 34.58
CA THR A 215 -3.12 8.45 34.46
C THR A 215 -2.18 8.74 35.63
N THR A 216 -1.22 9.64 35.41
CA THR A 216 -0.27 10.08 36.43
C THR A 216 -0.90 11.05 37.45
N GLU A 217 -1.92 11.80 37.03
CA GLU A 217 -2.48 12.89 37.85
C GLU A 217 -3.82 12.52 38.51
N LEU A 218 -4.65 11.70 37.88
CA LEU A 218 -6.00 11.36 38.32
C LEU A 218 -6.15 9.89 38.74
N GLY A 219 -5.06 9.11 38.71
CA GLY A 219 -5.11 7.67 38.98
C GLY A 219 -5.85 6.88 37.91
N ARG A 220 -6.66 5.90 38.30
CA ARG A 220 -7.49 5.09 37.39
C ARG A 220 -8.80 5.83 37.10
N ILE A 221 -9.16 5.86 35.84
CA ILE A 221 -10.40 6.46 35.35
C ILE A 221 -11.17 5.39 34.58
N ASP A 222 -12.34 5.02 35.10
CA ASP A 222 -13.20 4.03 34.46
C ASP A 222 -14.22 4.73 33.56
N LEU A 223 -14.18 4.42 32.26
CA LEU A 223 -15.02 5.03 31.22
C LEU A 223 -16.27 4.20 30.90
N GLY A 224 -16.31 2.93 31.36
CA GLY A 224 -17.32 1.99 30.87
C GLY A 224 -17.11 1.55 29.42
N GLY A 225 -18.15 1.04 28.78
CA GLY A 225 -18.09 0.45 27.47
C GLY A 225 -18.81 1.23 26.34
N GLU A 226 -19.42 2.40 26.66
CA GLU A 226 -20.27 3.13 25.73
C GLU A 226 -19.43 4.06 24.80
N PRO A 227 -19.29 3.75 23.51
CA PRO A 227 -18.45 4.54 22.58
C PRO A 227 -18.97 5.97 22.37
N ALA A 228 -20.28 6.18 22.45
CA ALA A 228 -20.91 7.47 22.21
C ALA A 228 -20.54 8.52 23.27
N LEU A 229 -20.24 8.10 24.50
CA LEU A 229 -19.89 8.97 25.61
C LEU A 229 -18.42 9.38 25.64
N LEU A 230 -17.55 8.73 24.84
CA LEU A 230 -16.11 8.88 24.95
C LEU A 230 -15.65 10.34 24.78
N SER A 231 -16.22 11.10 23.86
CA SER A 231 -15.87 12.51 23.66
C SER A 231 -16.21 13.38 24.88
N THR A 232 -17.38 13.20 25.44
CA THR A 232 -17.84 13.92 26.63
C THR A 232 -17.00 13.53 27.87
N GLN A 233 -16.68 12.25 28.01
CA GLN A 233 -15.82 11.75 29.08
C GLN A 233 -14.42 12.38 29.02
N ILE A 234 -13.82 12.46 27.83
CA ILE A 234 -12.51 13.12 27.65
C ILE A 234 -12.59 14.62 28.07
N GLU A 235 -13.63 15.34 27.64
CA GLU A 235 -13.82 16.73 28.06
C GLU A 235 -13.93 16.83 29.58
N THR A 236 -14.69 15.97 30.22
CA THR A 236 -14.85 15.92 31.70
C THR A 236 -13.51 15.63 32.35
N ILE A 237 -12.69 14.68 31.86
CA ILE A 237 -11.36 14.41 32.40
C ILE A 237 -10.48 15.68 32.33
N LEU A 238 -10.47 16.37 31.19
CA LEU A 238 -9.68 17.57 30.99
C LEU A 238 -10.16 18.75 31.86
N HIS A 239 -11.47 18.81 32.12
CA HIS A 239 -12.06 19.78 33.05
C HIS A 239 -11.62 19.46 34.48
N LEU A 240 -11.79 18.22 34.93
CA LEU A 240 -11.40 17.77 36.27
C LEU A 240 -9.90 17.96 36.52
N LYS A 241 -9.05 17.69 35.52
CA LYS A 241 -7.62 17.96 35.61
C LYS A 241 -7.34 19.41 36.00
N ARG A 242 -8.10 20.37 35.49
CA ARG A 242 -7.91 21.81 35.76
C ARG A 242 -8.53 22.24 37.11
N THR A 243 -9.66 21.69 37.47
CA THR A 243 -10.46 22.14 38.63
C THR A 243 -10.16 21.39 39.91
N LEU A 244 -9.71 20.13 39.82
CA LEU A 244 -9.48 19.31 41.02
C LEU A 244 -8.32 19.89 41.86
N PRO A 245 -8.50 20.04 43.21
CA PRO A 245 -7.44 20.48 44.10
C PRO A 245 -6.20 19.58 44.05
N LYS A 246 -5.01 20.15 44.22
CA LYS A 246 -3.74 19.42 44.12
C LYS A 246 -3.62 18.23 45.09
N HIS A 247 -4.19 18.33 46.27
CA HIS A 247 -4.16 17.24 47.28
C HIS A 247 -5.02 16.02 46.91
N LEU A 248 -5.97 16.18 45.97
CA LEU A 248 -6.76 15.09 45.42
C LEU A 248 -6.18 14.53 44.11
N ARG A 249 -5.20 15.21 43.57
CA ARG A 249 -4.45 14.75 42.38
C ARG A 249 -3.30 13.86 42.84
N GLY A 250 -3.09 12.74 42.14
CA GLY A 250 -1.91 11.90 42.41
C GLY A 250 -2.03 10.94 43.58
N ALA A 251 -3.18 10.82 44.21
CA ALA A 251 -3.41 9.71 45.11
C ALA A 251 -3.36 8.41 44.31
N HIS A 252 -2.26 7.63 44.45
CA HIS A 252 -1.98 6.43 43.67
C HIS A 252 -3.07 5.34 43.76
N HIS A 253 -4.09 5.53 44.56
CA HIS A 253 -5.19 4.60 44.80
C HIS A 253 -6.58 5.24 44.58
N SER A 254 -6.66 6.47 44.08
CA SER A 254 -7.95 7.05 43.71
C SER A 254 -8.44 6.45 42.40
N SER A 255 -9.71 6.09 42.33
CA SER A 255 -10.39 5.78 41.06
C SER A 255 -11.49 6.79 40.81
N LEU A 256 -11.60 7.21 39.57
CA LEU A 256 -12.62 8.11 39.09
C LEU A 256 -13.53 7.32 38.15
N ASP A 257 -14.78 7.17 38.53
CA ASP A 257 -15.80 6.58 37.68
C ASP A 257 -16.45 7.67 36.82
N LEU A 258 -16.30 7.50 35.49
CA LEU A 258 -16.86 8.35 34.44
C LEU A 258 -17.75 7.56 33.49
N SER A 259 -18.24 6.40 33.92
CA SER A 259 -19.21 5.64 33.12
C SER A 259 -20.46 6.49 32.82
N ASN A 260 -20.80 7.39 33.74
CA ASN A 260 -21.73 8.48 33.51
C ASN A 260 -20.99 9.84 33.60
N PRO A 261 -20.72 10.53 32.51
CA PRO A 261 -19.96 11.79 32.50
C PRO A 261 -20.69 12.95 33.20
N ASP A 262 -22.02 12.88 33.37
CA ASP A 262 -22.83 13.89 34.06
C ASP A 262 -22.75 13.76 35.59
N ARG A 263 -22.30 12.60 36.11
CA ARG A 263 -22.14 12.32 37.53
C ARG A 263 -20.81 11.62 37.79
N PRO A 264 -19.70 12.36 37.74
CA PRO A 264 -18.38 11.79 38.00
C PRO A 264 -18.26 11.43 39.49
N GLU A 265 -17.87 10.19 39.79
CA GLU A 265 -17.70 9.70 41.17
C GLU A 265 -16.22 9.47 41.46
N LEU A 266 -15.70 10.16 42.49
CA LEU A 266 -14.32 9.99 42.94
C LEU A 266 -14.29 9.06 44.16
N GLN A 267 -13.67 7.90 44.00
CA GLN A 267 -13.42 6.96 45.07
C GLN A 267 -12.03 7.23 45.66
N LEU A 268 -12.00 7.64 46.95
CA LEU A 268 -10.74 7.80 47.66
C LEU A 268 -10.32 6.47 48.29
N PRO A 269 -9.00 6.23 48.45
CA PRO A 269 -8.52 5.04 49.11
C PRO A 269 -9.02 5.01 50.55
N ALA A 270 -9.39 3.84 51.03
CA ALA A 270 -9.74 3.65 52.43
C ALA A 270 -8.57 4.09 53.33
N PRO A 271 -8.82 4.82 54.41
CA PRO A 271 -7.77 5.18 55.35
C PRO A 271 -7.06 3.91 55.85
N PRO A 272 -5.72 3.92 55.97
CA PRO A 272 -4.99 2.76 56.43
C PRO A 272 -5.57 2.31 57.81
N ALA A 273 -5.89 1.00 57.88
CA ALA A 273 -6.39 0.42 59.14
C ALA A 273 -5.42 0.78 60.28
N PRO A 274 -5.96 1.21 61.46
CA PRO A 274 -5.12 1.57 62.58
C PRO A 274 -4.20 0.37 62.89
N LYS A 275 -2.89 0.64 62.96
CA LYS A 275 -1.90 -0.38 63.37
C LYS A 275 -2.33 -0.89 64.74
N GLN A 276 -2.78 -2.13 64.83
CA GLN A 276 -3.01 -2.80 66.10
C GLN A 276 -1.71 -2.70 66.91
N PRO A 277 -1.76 -2.24 68.19
CA PRO A 277 -0.58 -2.24 69.03
C PRO A 277 -0.09 -3.69 69.13
N LYS A 278 1.18 -3.90 68.82
CA LYS A 278 1.85 -5.16 69.09
C LYS A 278 1.75 -5.39 70.60
N THR A 279 0.96 -6.35 70.97
CA THR A 279 1.02 -6.92 72.32
C THR A 279 2.34 -7.67 72.38
N GLU A 280 3.37 -7.10 73.00
CA GLU A 280 4.56 -7.83 73.42
C GLU A 280 4.20 -8.83 74.53
N PRO A 281 4.76 -10.06 74.49
CA PRO A 281 4.56 -11.07 75.53
C PRO A 281 5.30 -10.77 76.82
#